data_269a6112d5483b6aa1ca09ad34cf328d
#
_entry.id   269a6112d5483b6aa1ca09ad34cf328d
#
_cell.length_a   1.000
_cell.length_b   1.000
_cell.length_c   1.000
_cell.angle_alpha   90.00
_cell.angle_beta   90.00
_cell.angle_gamma   90.00
#
_symmetry.space_group_name_H-M   'P 1'
#
loop_
_entity.id
_entity.type
_entity.pdbx_description
1 polymer ?
#
loop_
_entity_poly.entity_id
_entity_poly.type
_entity_poly.pdbx_seq_one_letter_code
_entity_poly.pdbx_strand_id
1 'polypeptide(L)'
;YDVHHAQEDTPQDKLGTHSPENPERKVEEREKGGYLKMEKNITGEKMLSHIDRIAGEKKPITADIFLTNYCNNRCPYCTYGRWELDAGAQAMRYEDFIIYAKRLAAMGVQGFILTGGGEPTINPDFEKIAGWLTENNFRWGMNTNFNKLVKVKPNYLKVSLDAYNNESYEQLRGVAAYEKVRENIKAYAAWKKENSPGTSLGIQQLVKEPEDVKRFY
;
A
#
# COMPACT_ATOMS: atom_id res chain seq x y z
N TYR A 1 -9.09 45.70 -56.48
CA TYR A 1 -9.79 45.42 -55.19
C TYR A 1 -8.81 45.73 -54.11
N ASP A 2 -9.06 46.86 -53.42
CA ASP A 2 -8.23 47.46 -52.37
C ASP A 2 -8.36 46.64 -51.07
N VAL A 3 -7.25 46.32 -50.48
CA VAL A 3 -7.18 45.77 -49.13
C VAL A 3 -6.53 46.82 -48.21
N HIS A 4 -7.36 47.41 -47.35
CA HIS A 4 -6.92 48.31 -46.31
C HIS A 4 -6.07 47.58 -45.24
N HIS A 5 -4.82 48.05 -45.02
CA HIS A 5 -4.02 47.71 -43.85
C HIS A 5 -4.52 48.51 -42.64
N ALA A 6 -5.08 47.86 -41.68
CA ALA A 6 -5.25 48.39 -40.32
C ALA A 6 -4.00 48.08 -39.50
N GLN A 7 -3.35 49.12 -38.97
CA GLN A 7 -2.30 49.00 -37.97
C GLN A 7 -2.96 48.77 -36.62
N GLU A 8 -2.66 47.63 -35.96
CA GLU A 8 -3.03 47.39 -34.58
C GLU A 8 -1.86 47.78 -33.67
N ASP A 9 -2.15 48.72 -32.77
CA ASP A 9 -1.27 49.16 -31.67
C ASP A 9 -1.15 48.01 -30.63
N THR A 10 0.08 47.57 -30.39
CA THR A 10 0.41 46.64 -29.29
C THR A 10 0.65 47.42 -28.00
N PRO A 11 -0.02 47.05 -26.88
CA PRO A 11 0.31 47.61 -25.57
C PRO A 11 1.63 47.02 -25.06
N GLN A 12 2.52 47.90 -24.65
CA GLN A 12 3.76 47.56 -23.97
C GLN A 12 3.41 47.04 -22.54
N ASP A 13 3.41 45.73 -22.34
CA ASP A 13 3.34 45.15 -21.02
C ASP A 13 4.65 45.33 -20.28
N LYS A 14 4.55 46.00 -19.14
CA LYS A 14 5.63 46.19 -18.18
C LYS A 14 5.98 44.82 -17.58
N LEU A 15 7.08 44.21 -18.03
CA LEU A 15 7.68 43.06 -17.34
C LEU A 15 8.17 43.51 -15.97
N GLY A 16 7.41 43.14 -14.95
CA GLY A 16 7.85 43.12 -13.57
C GLY A 16 8.98 42.10 -13.40
N THR A 17 10.15 42.61 -12.99
CA THR A 17 11.31 41.80 -12.66
C THR A 17 11.02 40.94 -11.45
N HIS A 18 10.55 39.70 -11.66
CA HIS A 18 10.59 38.68 -10.63
C HIS A 18 12.03 38.17 -10.49
N SER A 19 12.68 38.63 -9.43
CA SER A 19 13.93 38.03 -8.96
C SER A 19 13.68 36.53 -8.69
N PRO A 20 14.48 35.58 -9.19
CA PRO A 20 14.31 34.18 -8.89
C PRO A 20 14.51 33.96 -7.39
N GLU A 21 13.45 33.52 -6.69
CA GLU A 21 13.54 33.12 -5.28
C GLU A 21 14.58 32.00 -5.17
N ASN A 22 15.60 32.25 -4.33
CA ASN A 22 16.66 31.29 -4.10
C ASN A 22 16.07 29.97 -3.48
N PRO A 23 16.21 28.83 -4.16
CA PRO A 23 15.67 27.56 -3.67
C PRO A 23 16.28 27.13 -2.32
N GLU A 24 17.49 27.55 -2.01
CA GLU A 24 18.16 27.26 -0.74
C GLU A 24 17.49 27.94 0.47
N ARG A 25 16.93 29.15 0.27
CA ARG A 25 16.21 29.86 1.33
C ARG A 25 14.91 29.17 1.74
N LYS A 26 14.24 28.49 0.80
CA LYS A 26 13.03 27.69 1.09
C LYS A 26 13.36 26.39 1.83
N VAL A 27 14.57 25.88 1.70
CA VAL A 27 15.03 24.69 2.45
C VAL A 27 15.33 25.06 3.90
N GLU A 28 16.04 26.17 4.16
CA GLU A 28 16.35 26.63 5.52
C GLU A 28 15.12 27.05 6.34
N GLU A 29 14.11 27.67 5.72
CA GLU A 29 12.85 28.02 6.39
C GLU A 29 11.99 26.80 6.69
N ARG A 30 12.13 25.70 5.92
CA ARG A 30 11.50 24.40 6.22
C ARG A 30 12.15 23.66 7.38
N GLU A 31 13.44 23.83 7.59
CA GLU A 31 14.15 23.19 8.73
C GLU A 31 13.86 23.85 10.08
N LYS A 32 13.41 25.11 10.12
CA LYS A 32 13.06 25.85 11.34
C LYS A 32 11.58 25.74 11.75
N GLY A 33 10.70 25.35 10.84
CA GLY A 33 9.31 24.99 11.14
C GLY A 33 9.28 23.56 11.63
N GLY A 34 9.04 23.36 12.94
CA GLY A 34 9.02 22.04 13.57
C GLY A 34 8.22 21.04 12.74
N TYR A 35 8.90 20.15 12.06
CA TYR A 35 8.30 18.97 11.49
C TYR A 35 7.70 18.18 12.65
N LEU A 36 6.36 18.13 12.72
CA LEU A 36 5.70 17.00 13.34
C LEU A 36 6.46 15.77 12.85
N LYS A 37 7.03 14.98 13.79
CA LYS A 37 7.59 13.66 13.45
C LYS A 37 6.52 12.94 12.66
N MET A 38 6.63 12.96 11.34
CA MET A 38 5.75 12.19 10.48
C MET A 38 6.00 10.74 10.88
N GLU A 39 5.04 10.13 11.57
CA GLU A 39 5.00 8.70 11.70
C GLU A 39 5.23 8.13 10.31
N LYS A 40 6.14 7.17 10.18
CA LYS A 40 6.56 6.62 8.88
C LYS A 40 5.31 6.25 8.09
N ASN A 41 5.00 7.03 7.07
CA ASN A 41 3.84 6.81 6.24
C ASN A 41 4.10 5.52 5.44
N ILE A 42 3.26 4.51 5.63
CA ILE A 42 3.33 3.21 4.93
C ILE A 42 3.42 3.40 3.42
N THR A 43 2.67 4.36 2.88
CA THR A 43 2.68 4.69 1.44
C THR A 43 4.01 5.29 1.02
N GLY A 44 4.57 6.21 1.83
CA GLY A 44 5.88 6.80 1.57
C GLY A 44 6.99 5.75 1.65
N GLU A 45 6.93 4.85 2.63
CA GLU A 45 7.92 3.77 2.75
C GLU A 45 7.84 2.78 1.57
N LYS A 46 6.65 2.47 1.10
CA LYS A 46 6.45 1.58 -0.05
C LYS A 46 6.87 2.22 -1.38
N MET A 47 6.54 3.48 -1.60
CA MET A 47 6.67 4.12 -2.92
C MET A 47 7.92 4.98 -3.09
N LEU A 48 8.38 5.64 -2.03
CA LEU A 48 9.40 6.68 -2.13
C LEU A 48 10.77 6.27 -1.59
N SER A 49 10.84 5.25 -0.73
CA SER A 49 12.12 4.82 -0.13
C SER A 49 13.14 4.27 -1.14
N HIS A 50 12.73 4.04 -2.37
CA HIS A 50 13.57 3.44 -3.41
C HIS A 50 13.67 4.28 -4.69
N ILE A 51 13.14 5.49 -4.69
CA ILE A 51 13.03 6.29 -5.91
C ILE A 51 14.40 6.55 -6.58
N ASP A 52 15.42 6.82 -5.78
CA ASP A 52 16.78 7.08 -6.28
C ASP A 52 17.39 5.83 -6.95
N ARG A 53 17.05 4.65 -6.46
CA ARG A 53 17.52 3.38 -7.00
C ARG A 53 16.80 2.97 -8.27
N ILE A 54 15.49 3.25 -8.37
CA ILE A 54 14.70 3.01 -9.59
C ILE A 54 15.29 3.77 -10.76
N ALA A 55 15.71 5.02 -10.55
CA ALA A 55 16.29 5.86 -11.58
C ALA A 55 17.68 5.37 -12.06
N GLY A 56 18.48 4.77 -11.15
CA GLY A 56 19.88 4.40 -11.42
C GLY A 56 20.10 2.97 -11.88
N GLU A 57 19.50 1.99 -11.23
CA GLU A 57 19.90 0.58 -11.39
C GLU A 57 19.06 -0.20 -12.40
N LYS A 58 17.87 0.25 -12.80
CA LYS A 58 16.94 -0.44 -13.72
C LYS A 58 16.65 -1.90 -13.31
N LYS A 59 16.69 -2.21 -12.02
CA LYS A 59 16.44 -3.54 -11.45
C LYS A 59 15.15 -3.54 -10.62
N PRO A 60 14.44 -4.67 -10.54
CA PRO A 60 13.29 -4.79 -9.64
C PRO A 60 13.77 -4.64 -8.19
N ILE A 61 13.08 -3.82 -7.40
CA ILE A 61 13.42 -3.58 -5.98
C ILE A 61 12.44 -4.27 -5.06
N THR A 62 11.17 -4.32 -5.46
CA THR A 62 10.07 -4.92 -4.68
C THR A 62 9.29 -5.87 -5.57
N ALA A 63 8.85 -6.98 -5.01
CA ALA A 63 7.97 -7.93 -5.67
C ALA A 63 6.65 -8.07 -4.89
N ASP A 64 5.52 -7.91 -5.58
CA ASP A 64 4.20 -8.28 -5.08
C ASP A 64 4.00 -9.78 -5.33
N ILE A 65 3.70 -10.54 -4.29
CA ILE A 65 3.53 -12.00 -4.36
C ILE A 65 2.09 -12.37 -4.00
N PHE A 66 1.49 -13.13 -4.88
CA PHE A 66 0.15 -13.69 -4.70
C PHE A 66 0.28 -15.11 -4.18
N LEU A 67 0.02 -15.30 -2.90
CA LEU A 67 0.16 -16.61 -2.26
C LEU A 67 -0.99 -17.57 -2.60
N THR A 68 -2.13 -17.02 -2.97
CA THR A 68 -3.31 -17.81 -3.33
C THR A 68 -4.29 -16.94 -4.12
N ASN A 69 -5.14 -17.57 -4.90
CA ASN A 69 -6.30 -16.95 -5.51
C ASN A 69 -7.59 -17.18 -4.71
N TYR A 70 -7.53 -17.93 -3.59
CA TYR A 70 -8.64 -18.04 -2.64
C TYR A 70 -8.83 -16.74 -1.85
N CYS A 71 -10.08 -16.38 -1.61
CA CYS A 71 -10.43 -15.27 -0.73
C CYS A 71 -11.65 -15.63 0.10
N ASN A 72 -11.63 -15.27 1.39
CA ASN A 72 -12.78 -15.42 2.29
C ASN A 72 -13.71 -14.19 2.29
N ASN A 73 -13.49 -13.23 1.38
CA ASN A 73 -14.42 -12.16 1.04
C ASN A 73 -15.00 -12.34 -0.37
N ARG A 74 -16.06 -11.58 -0.68
CA ARG A 74 -16.74 -11.59 -1.99
C ARG A 74 -16.98 -10.15 -2.48
N CYS A 75 -15.93 -9.31 -2.44
CA CYS A 75 -16.02 -7.89 -2.77
C CYS A 75 -16.55 -7.70 -4.20
N PRO A 76 -17.65 -6.96 -4.41
CA PRO A 76 -18.26 -6.79 -5.73
C PRO A 76 -17.38 -6.01 -6.73
N TYR A 77 -16.42 -5.23 -6.23
CA TYR A 77 -15.46 -4.47 -7.03
C TYR A 77 -14.12 -5.19 -7.25
N CYS A 78 -13.95 -6.40 -6.70
CA CYS A 78 -12.71 -7.16 -6.84
C CYS A 78 -12.58 -7.72 -8.26
N THR A 79 -11.51 -7.34 -8.95
CA THR A 79 -11.24 -7.83 -10.31
C THR A 79 -10.86 -9.31 -10.32
N TYR A 80 -10.27 -9.81 -9.23
CA TYR A 80 -9.86 -11.20 -9.09
C TYR A 80 -11.01 -12.14 -8.74
N GLY A 81 -12.00 -11.70 -7.96
CA GLY A 81 -13.11 -12.53 -7.52
C GLY A 81 -14.05 -13.03 -8.63
N ARG A 82 -13.91 -12.51 -9.85
CA ARG A 82 -14.65 -12.97 -11.02
C ARG A 82 -13.95 -14.07 -11.82
N TRP A 83 -12.63 -14.20 -11.65
CA TRP A 83 -11.80 -15.12 -12.43
C TRP A 83 -11.64 -16.48 -11.74
N GLU A 84 -11.81 -16.52 -10.43
CA GLU A 84 -11.52 -17.68 -9.60
C GLU A 84 -12.54 -18.81 -9.69
N LEU A 85 -13.78 -18.46 -9.99
CA LEU A 85 -14.86 -19.43 -10.13
C LEU A 85 -14.63 -20.42 -11.28
N ASP A 86 -13.86 -19.97 -12.30
CA ASP A 86 -13.61 -20.73 -13.53
C ASP A 86 -12.25 -21.45 -13.54
N ALA A 87 -11.26 -20.99 -12.78
CA ALA A 87 -9.87 -21.45 -12.87
C ALA A 87 -9.45 -22.49 -11.80
N GLY A 88 -10.32 -22.80 -10.85
CA GLY A 88 -9.95 -23.59 -9.69
C GLY A 88 -8.98 -22.81 -8.77
N ALA A 89 -9.20 -22.92 -7.48
CA ALA A 89 -8.41 -22.20 -6.52
C ALA A 89 -7.05 -22.87 -6.30
N GLN A 90 -5.99 -22.05 -6.32
CA GLN A 90 -4.61 -22.49 -6.16
C GLN A 90 -3.95 -21.76 -4.99
N ALA A 91 -3.07 -22.48 -4.29
CA ALA A 91 -2.26 -21.93 -3.22
C ALA A 91 -0.78 -22.25 -3.52
N MET A 92 0.07 -21.24 -3.41
CA MET A 92 1.52 -21.40 -3.53
C MET A 92 2.02 -22.21 -2.32
N ARG A 93 2.76 -23.26 -2.57
CA ARG A 93 3.41 -24.05 -1.50
C ARG A 93 4.64 -23.32 -0.99
N TYR A 94 5.01 -23.60 0.24
CA TYR A 94 6.20 -23.01 0.87
C TYR A 94 7.47 -23.25 0.05
N GLU A 95 7.69 -24.46 -0.46
CA GLU A 95 8.87 -24.82 -1.23
C GLU A 95 8.98 -24.01 -2.53
N ASP A 96 7.85 -23.84 -3.22
CA ASP A 96 7.79 -23.04 -4.45
C ASP A 96 8.08 -21.56 -4.16
N PHE A 97 7.50 -21.03 -3.07
CA PHE A 97 7.78 -19.66 -2.63
C PHE A 97 9.29 -19.41 -2.41
N ILE A 98 9.98 -20.33 -1.71
CA ILE A 98 11.42 -20.19 -1.44
C ILE A 98 12.23 -20.14 -2.73
N ILE A 99 11.88 -20.96 -3.72
CA ILE A 99 12.56 -20.95 -5.02
C ILE A 99 12.39 -19.58 -5.71
N TYR A 100 11.15 -19.07 -5.77
CA TYR A 100 10.90 -17.79 -6.38
C TYR A 100 11.52 -16.63 -5.60
N ALA A 101 11.42 -16.63 -4.28
CA ALA A 101 12.00 -15.58 -3.45
C ALA A 101 13.52 -15.47 -3.62
N LYS A 102 14.24 -16.60 -3.64
CA LYS A 102 15.68 -16.62 -3.88
C LYS A 102 16.05 -16.12 -5.28
N ARG A 103 15.30 -16.49 -6.30
CA ARG A 103 15.52 -16.01 -7.68
C ARG A 103 15.29 -14.50 -7.78
N LEU A 104 14.21 -14.00 -7.21
CA LEU A 104 13.89 -12.57 -7.19
C LEU A 104 14.97 -11.77 -6.42
N ALA A 105 15.43 -12.29 -5.28
CA ALA A 105 16.52 -11.68 -4.53
C ALA A 105 17.81 -11.61 -5.36
N ALA A 106 18.15 -12.67 -6.10
CA ALA A 106 19.30 -12.68 -7.01
C ALA A 106 19.17 -11.65 -8.16
N MET A 107 17.94 -11.28 -8.54
CA MET A 107 17.67 -10.21 -9.51
C MET A 107 17.74 -8.80 -8.92
N GLY A 108 17.87 -8.67 -7.58
CA GLY A 108 17.97 -7.39 -6.89
C GLY A 108 16.74 -7.00 -6.05
N VAL A 109 15.71 -7.85 -5.98
CA VAL A 109 14.55 -7.64 -5.11
C VAL A 109 14.97 -7.65 -3.64
N GLN A 110 14.61 -6.61 -2.90
CA GLN A 110 14.95 -6.41 -1.49
C GLN A 110 13.74 -6.49 -0.56
N GLY A 111 12.55 -6.38 -1.13
CA GLY A 111 11.31 -6.39 -0.38
C GLY A 111 10.21 -7.20 -1.06
N PHE A 112 9.41 -7.86 -0.25
CA PHE A 112 8.27 -8.65 -0.70
C PHE A 112 6.97 -8.07 -0.14
N ILE A 113 5.94 -8.02 -0.96
CA ILE A 113 4.60 -7.63 -0.52
C ILE A 113 3.69 -8.84 -0.73
N LEU A 114 3.28 -9.44 0.38
CA LEU A 114 2.28 -10.51 0.36
C LEU A 114 0.91 -9.86 0.19
N THR A 115 0.38 -9.99 -0.99
CA THR A 115 -0.91 -9.40 -1.38
C THR A 115 -1.67 -10.39 -2.25
N GLY A 116 -2.69 -9.97 -2.98
CA GLY A 116 -3.22 -11.00 -3.67
C GLY A 116 -4.09 -10.87 -4.83
N GLY A 117 -4.21 -11.97 -5.59
CA GLY A 117 -5.41 -12.39 -6.25
C GLY A 117 -6.49 -12.79 -5.23
N GLY A 118 -6.10 -13.44 -4.12
CA GLY A 118 -6.93 -13.80 -2.98
C GLY A 118 -6.48 -13.18 -1.65
N GLU A 119 -6.84 -13.82 -0.54
CA GLU A 119 -6.43 -13.39 0.80
C GLU A 119 -5.17 -14.16 1.23
N PRO A 120 -4.02 -13.50 1.44
CA PRO A 120 -2.76 -14.18 1.77
C PRO A 120 -2.84 -15.06 3.02
N THR A 121 -3.56 -14.64 4.05
CA THR A 121 -3.61 -15.31 5.36
C THR A 121 -4.34 -16.66 5.34
N ILE A 122 -5.10 -16.96 4.29
CA ILE A 122 -5.76 -18.26 4.15
C ILE A 122 -4.92 -19.29 3.37
N ASN A 123 -3.78 -18.89 2.81
CA ASN A 123 -2.83 -19.86 2.29
C ASN A 123 -2.36 -20.78 3.44
N PRO A 124 -2.39 -22.12 3.27
CA PRO A 124 -2.00 -23.05 4.33
C PRO A 124 -0.57 -22.87 4.84
N ASP A 125 0.34 -22.45 3.97
CA ASP A 125 1.74 -22.24 4.30
C ASP A 125 2.09 -20.78 4.65
N PHE A 126 1.09 -19.91 4.79
CA PHE A 126 1.30 -18.48 5.04
C PHE A 126 2.26 -18.21 6.22
N GLU A 127 2.03 -18.88 7.36
CA GLU A 127 2.85 -18.64 8.56
C GLU A 127 4.30 -19.09 8.39
N LYS A 128 4.52 -20.19 7.66
CA LYS A 128 5.89 -20.65 7.31
C LYS A 128 6.58 -19.67 6.38
N ILE A 129 5.87 -19.16 5.38
CA ILE A 129 6.38 -18.17 4.43
C ILE A 129 6.74 -16.87 5.15
N ALA A 130 5.84 -16.35 5.99
CA ALA A 130 6.05 -15.14 6.79
C ALA A 130 7.22 -15.30 7.78
N GLY A 131 7.33 -16.46 8.41
CA GLY A 131 8.45 -16.83 9.29
C GLY A 131 9.78 -16.80 8.53
N TRP A 132 9.83 -17.46 7.38
CA TRP A 132 11.05 -17.51 6.56
C TRP A 132 11.50 -16.13 6.10
N LEU A 133 10.59 -15.26 5.65
CA LEU A 133 10.91 -13.89 5.28
C LEU A 133 11.54 -13.11 6.43
N THR A 134 10.99 -13.27 7.63
CA THR A 134 11.49 -12.61 8.85
C THR A 134 12.87 -13.15 9.25
N GLU A 135 13.06 -14.46 9.30
CA GLU A 135 14.29 -15.15 9.69
C GLU A 135 15.44 -14.86 8.71
N ASN A 136 15.14 -14.70 7.42
CA ASN A 136 16.14 -14.38 6.41
C ASN A 136 16.32 -12.85 6.22
N ASN A 137 15.79 -12.03 7.13
CA ASN A 137 15.93 -10.57 7.15
C ASN A 137 15.46 -9.86 5.87
N PHE A 138 14.50 -10.43 5.15
CA PHE A 138 13.86 -9.72 4.05
C PHE A 138 12.94 -8.63 4.58
N ARG A 139 12.95 -7.49 3.92
CA ARG A 139 11.89 -6.50 4.12
C ARG A 139 10.61 -7.03 3.50
N TRP A 140 9.54 -7.07 4.28
CA TRP A 140 8.27 -7.53 3.74
C TRP A 140 7.07 -6.85 4.40
N GLY A 141 6.00 -6.78 3.65
CA GLY A 141 4.73 -6.25 4.10
C GLY A 141 3.58 -7.10 3.60
N MET A 142 2.39 -6.82 4.10
CA MET A 142 1.20 -7.51 3.63
C MET A 142 -0.02 -6.60 3.55
N ASN A 143 -0.87 -6.89 2.55
CA ASN A 143 -2.22 -6.36 2.45
C ASN A 143 -3.20 -7.51 2.73
N THR A 144 -4.15 -7.31 3.63
CA THR A 144 -5.05 -8.36 4.08
C THR A 144 -6.45 -7.83 4.39
N ASN A 145 -7.49 -8.65 4.22
CA ASN A 145 -8.82 -8.36 4.72
C ASN A 145 -8.94 -8.59 6.24
N PHE A 146 -7.97 -9.28 6.82
CA PHE A 146 -7.79 -9.54 8.24
C PHE A 146 -8.95 -10.26 8.94
N ASN A 147 -9.76 -11.03 8.20
CA ASN A 147 -10.78 -11.92 8.78
C ASN A 147 -10.15 -13.06 9.59
N LYS A 148 -8.89 -13.40 9.33
CA LYS A 148 -8.07 -14.31 10.14
C LYS A 148 -7.01 -13.50 10.87
N LEU A 149 -7.00 -13.58 12.21
CA LEU A 149 -5.93 -13.00 13.01
C LEU A 149 -4.66 -13.84 12.80
N VAL A 150 -3.58 -13.17 12.45
CA VAL A 150 -2.24 -13.74 12.35
C VAL A 150 -1.25 -12.91 13.16
N LYS A 151 -0.31 -13.56 13.86
CA LYS A 151 0.70 -12.90 14.69
C LYS A 151 2.07 -12.99 14.03
N VAL A 152 2.27 -12.19 13.00
CA VAL A 152 3.49 -12.13 12.18
C VAL A 152 4.18 -10.77 12.29
N LYS A 153 5.45 -10.67 11.87
CA LYS A 153 6.33 -9.50 12.08
C LYS A 153 6.74 -8.84 10.75
N PRO A 154 5.82 -8.34 9.94
CA PRO A 154 6.16 -7.60 8.73
C PRO A 154 6.69 -6.20 9.05
N ASN A 155 7.34 -5.54 8.09
CA ASN A 155 7.64 -4.12 8.19
C ASN A 155 6.34 -3.28 8.17
N TYR A 156 5.34 -3.69 7.38
CA TYR A 156 4.01 -3.13 7.47
C TYR A 156 2.91 -4.18 7.29
N LEU A 157 1.79 -3.97 7.97
CA LEU A 157 0.54 -4.71 7.80
C LEU A 157 -0.56 -3.70 7.49
N LYS A 158 -1.18 -3.83 6.32
CA LYS A 158 -2.28 -2.96 5.89
C LYS A 158 -3.57 -3.76 5.83
N VAL A 159 -4.53 -3.37 6.66
CA VAL A 159 -5.86 -3.97 6.70
C VAL A 159 -6.78 -3.23 5.75
N SER A 160 -7.37 -3.97 4.83
CA SER A 160 -8.38 -3.46 3.90
C SER A 160 -9.75 -3.52 4.58
N LEU A 161 -10.11 -2.53 5.40
CA LEU A 161 -11.37 -2.48 6.14
C LEU A 161 -12.53 -1.94 5.29
N ASP A 162 -12.33 -0.81 4.63
CA ASP A 162 -13.23 -0.14 3.66
C ASP A 162 -14.65 0.20 4.17
N ALA A 163 -14.92 0.01 5.44
CA ALA A 163 -16.25 0.14 6.01
C ALA A 163 -16.22 0.72 7.43
N TYR A 164 -17.34 1.18 7.93
CA TYR A 164 -17.51 1.77 9.26
C TYR A 164 -18.54 1.03 10.15
N ASN A 165 -19.24 0.04 9.61
CA ASN A 165 -20.16 -0.85 10.32
C ASN A 165 -20.37 -2.16 9.55
N ASN A 166 -21.12 -3.12 10.14
CA ASN A 166 -21.39 -4.43 9.51
C ASN A 166 -22.12 -4.30 8.18
N GLU A 167 -23.11 -3.41 8.07
CA GLU A 167 -23.90 -3.24 6.85
C GLU A 167 -23.01 -2.74 5.69
N SER A 168 -22.24 -1.67 5.90
CA SER A 168 -21.32 -1.15 4.88
C SER A 168 -20.19 -2.15 4.55
N TYR A 169 -19.76 -2.94 5.53
CA TYR A 169 -18.77 -3.99 5.29
C TYR A 169 -19.33 -5.11 4.42
N GLU A 170 -20.54 -5.56 4.68
CA GLU A 170 -21.20 -6.58 3.88
C GLU A 170 -21.45 -6.11 2.45
N GLN A 171 -21.88 -4.87 2.26
CA GLN A 171 -22.06 -4.26 0.95
C GLN A 171 -20.75 -4.17 0.15
N LEU A 172 -19.64 -3.82 0.81
CA LEU A 172 -18.34 -3.58 0.16
C LEU A 172 -17.47 -4.83 0.10
N ARG A 173 -17.59 -5.73 1.07
CA ARG A 173 -16.71 -6.90 1.21
C ARG A 173 -17.42 -8.22 0.95
N GLY A 174 -18.75 -8.21 0.82
CA GLY A 174 -19.58 -9.36 0.49
C GLY A 174 -19.71 -10.41 1.62
N VAL A 175 -19.36 -10.02 2.85
CA VAL A 175 -19.44 -10.86 4.06
C VAL A 175 -19.70 -10.00 5.30
N ALA A 176 -20.44 -10.50 6.29
CA ALA A 176 -20.71 -9.81 7.55
C ALA A 176 -19.59 -10.09 8.57
N ALA A 177 -18.47 -9.35 8.51
CA ALA A 177 -17.32 -9.63 9.36
C ALA A 177 -16.66 -8.36 9.97
N TYR A 178 -17.33 -7.21 9.95
CA TYR A 178 -16.76 -5.95 10.41
C TYR A 178 -16.25 -6.00 11.86
N GLU A 179 -17.09 -6.43 12.81
CA GLU A 179 -16.71 -6.49 14.22
C GLU A 179 -15.56 -7.46 14.45
N LYS A 180 -15.56 -8.60 13.77
CA LYS A 180 -14.46 -9.58 13.85
C LYS A 180 -13.14 -8.97 13.37
N VAL A 181 -13.15 -8.22 12.27
CA VAL A 181 -11.95 -7.57 11.75
C VAL A 181 -11.48 -6.48 12.72
N ARG A 182 -12.39 -5.69 13.29
CA ARG A 182 -12.03 -4.69 14.32
C ARG A 182 -11.36 -5.32 15.54
N GLU A 183 -11.92 -6.42 16.04
CA GLU A 183 -11.32 -7.15 17.16
C GLU A 183 -9.95 -7.71 16.82
N ASN A 184 -9.77 -8.27 15.61
CA ASN A 184 -8.48 -8.74 15.14
C ASN A 184 -7.46 -7.59 15.04
N ILE A 185 -7.87 -6.40 14.57
CA ILE A 185 -7.01 -5.21 14.53
C ILE A 185 -6.56 -4.83 15.93
N LYS A 186 -7.49 -4.75 16.91
CA LYS A 186 -7.17 -4.44 18.31
C LYS A 186 -6.22 -5.46 18.93
N ALA A 187 -6.51 -6.74 18.72
CA ALA A 187 -5.69 -7.82 19.24
C ALA A 187 -4.27 -7.81 18.65
N TYR A 188 -4.14 -7.58 17.35
CA TYR A 188 -2.84 -7.43 16.71
C TYR A 188 -2.10 -6.17 17.17
N ALA A 189 -2.80 -5.04 17.31
CA ALA A 189 -2.21 -3.79 17.78
C ALA A 189 -1.63 -3.93 19.21
N ALA A 190 -2.33 -4.64 20.08
CA ALA A 190 -1.83 -4.95 21.42
C ALA A 190 -0.61 -5.89 21.35
N TRP A 191 -0.70 -6.98 20.62
CA TRP A 191 0.38 -7.96 20.49
C TRP A 191 1.65 -7.35 19.86
N LYS A 192 1.50 -6.51 18.81
CA LYS A 192 2.66 -5.92 18.13
C LYS A 192 3.47 -4.96 19.00
N LYS A 193 2.87 -4.30 20.00
CA LYS A 193 3.58 -3.39 20.90
C LYS A 193 4.75 -4.08 21.59
N GLU A 194 4.55 -5.33 21.97
CA GLU A 194 5.55 -6.14 22.70
C GLU A 194 6.42 -6.98 21.76
N ASN A 195 5.81 -7.56 20.72
CA ASN A 195 6.44 -8.61 19.91
C ASN A 195 7.03 -8.10 18.58
N SER A 196 6.55 -6.97 18.07
CA SER A 196 6.99 -6.38 16.80
C SER A 196 6.75 -4.87 16.77
N PRO A 197 7.40 -4.09 17.66
CA PRO A 197 7.17 -2.64 17.75
C PRO A 197 7.51 -1.89 16.45
N GLY A 198 8.41 -2.44 15.63
CA GLY A 198 8.80 -1.87 14.34
C GLY A 198 7.78 -2.08 13.20
N THR A 199 6.75 -2.92 13.39
CA THR A 199 5.70 -3.09 12.37
C THR A 199 4.83 -1.85 12.29
N SER A 200 4.66 -1.27 11.10
CA SER A 200 3.63 -0.27 10.84
C SER A 200 2.29 -0.95 10.59
N LEU A 201 1.27 -0.62 11.40
CA LEU A 201 -0.11 -1.10 11.21
C LEU A 201 -0.94 0.02 10.58
N GLY A 202 -1.51 -0.23 9.42
CA GLY A 202 -2.36 0.70 8.70
C GLY A 202 -3.72 0.11 8.38
N ILE A 203 -4.73 0.99 8.30
CA ILE A 203 -6.08 0.62 7.88
C ILE A 203 -6.38 1.39 6.59
N GLN A 204 -6.86 0.67 5.58
CA GLN A 204 -7.29 1.26 4.30
C GLN A 204 -8.80 1.38 4.27
N GLN A 205 -9.27 2.49 3.74
CA GLN A 205 -10.67 2.71 3.45
C GLN A 205 -10.87 3.06 1.98
N LEU A 206 -11.92 2.50 1.37
CA LEU A 206 -12.42 2.93 0.09
C LEU A 206 -13.34 4.15 0.31
N VAL A 207 -12.92 5.30 -0.20
CA VAL A 207 -13.69 6.54 -0.14
C VAL A 207 -14.44 6.70 -1.46
N LYS A 208 -15.77 6.72 -1.41
CA LYS A 208 -16.61 7.01 -2.57
C LYS A 208 -17.08 8.47 -2.55
N GLU A 209 -17.43 8.96 -1.36
CA GLU A 209 -17.89 10.33 -1.13
C GLU A 209 -17.07 10.99 -0.01
N PRO A 210 -16.92 12.32 -0.02
CA PRO A 210 -16.14 13.04 1.01
C PRO A 210 -16.60 12.76 2.45
N GLU A 211 -17.88 12.45 2.65
CA GLU A 211 -18.48 12.12 3.94
C GLU A 211 -17.96 10.80 4.51
N ASP A 212 -17.51 9.86 3.67
CA ASP A 212 -16.96 8.58 4.11
C ASP A 212 -15.71 8.78 4.95
N VAL A 213 -14.91 9.81 4.65
CA VAL A 213 -13.72 10.15 5.44
C VAL A 213 -14.12 10.49 6.87
N LYS A 214 -15.17 11.29 7.06
CA LYS A 214 -15.63 11.70 8.41
C LYS A 214 -16.21 10.54 9.22
N ARG A 215 -16.79 9.54 8.55
CA ARG A 215 -17.37 8.36 9.21
C ARG A 215 -16.32 7.36 9.68
N PHE A 216 -15.11 7.44 9.12
CA PHE A 216 -14.02 6.54 9.46
C PHE A 216 -13.24 7.01 10.70
N TYR A 217 -13.18 8.32 10.94
CA TYR A 217 -12.54 8.94 12.10
C TYR A 217 -13.53 9.22 13.21
#